data_5bd80ab42af88e991cf318d0a57b36cd
#
_entry.id   5bd80ab42af88e991cf318d0a57b36cd
#
_cell.length_a   1.000
_cell.length_b   1.000
_cell.length_c   1.000
_cell.angle_alpha   90.00
_cell.angle_beta   90.00
_cell.angle_gamma   90.00
#
_symmetry.space_group_name_H-M   'P 1'
#
loop_
_entity.id
_entity.type
_entity.pdbx_description
1 polymer ?
#
loop_
_entity_poly.entity_id
_entity_poly.type
_entity_poly.pdbx_seq_one_letter_code
_entity_poly.pdbx_strand_id
1 'polypeptide(L)'
;MSNKNLIIVESPSKIKTLKKFLGDDYHIEASVGHFRDLPTKNLGIDLENNFKPEYVVSADSKKVVKNLKSVLKKMDAIYIATDPDREGEAIAWHLIDELKPQVPVRRMVFNEITKNAILDSLQNIRDIDLNLVNAQECRRFLDRLFGFLVSKELWYNVKGGLSAGRVQSPAVKILVDREKQRAKFVKNEYWSLQGHFKSDKGKIFSRLISIKGEKLAIGNSFNKETGDLNAKNTMILDQNHAEDLVKSLDSHDWKVTHLETKPQTQNPYP
;
A
#
# COMPACT_ATOMS: atom_id res chain seq x y z
N MET A 1 -26.56 24.62 -32.64
CA MET A 1 -26.08 23.25 -32.87
C MET A 1 -25.49 22.78 -31.56
N SER A 2 -26.02 21.70 -30.98
CA SER A 2 -25.48 21.17 -29.71
C SER A 2 -24.10 20.63 -29.98
N ASN A 3 -23.06 21.21 -29.40
CA ASN A 3 -21.70 20.68 -29.46
C ASN A 3 -21.68 19.29 -28.86
N LYS A 4 -21.41 18.29 -29.66
CA LYS A 4 -21.39 16.90 -29.19
C LYS A 4 -19.98 16.58 -28.72
N ASN A 5 -19.74 16.75 -27.42
CA ASN A 5 -18.47 16.44 -26.78
C ASN A 5 -18.51 15.05 -26.15
N LEU A 6 -17.49 14.22 -26.41
CA LEU A 6 -17.33 12.91 -25.77
C LEU A 6 -16.36 13.02 -24.59
N ILE A 7 -16.77 12.58 -23.43
CA ILE A 7 -15.88 12.38 -22.28
C ILE A 7 -15.66 10.88 -22.09
N ILE A 8 -14.41 10.43 -22.05
CA ILE A 8 -14.07 9.04 -21.73
C ILE A 8 -13.44 9.00 -20.34
N VAL A 9 -14.08 8.23 -19.46
CA VAL A 9 -13.59 7.96 -18.10
C VAL A 9 -13.04 6.53 -18.03
N GLU A 10 -12.26 6.26 -16.99
CA GLU A 10 -11.67 4.94 -16.76
C GLU A 10 -12.69 3.88 -16.33
N SER A 11 -13.65 4.26 -15.46
CA SER A 11 -14.62 3.35 -14.85
C SER A 11 -16.06 3.78 -15.09
N PRO A 12 -16.97 2.83 -15.35
CA PRO A 12 -18.40 3.10 -15.47
C PRO A 12 -19.02 3.77 -14.24
N SER A 13 -18.47 3.55 -13.06
CA SER A 13 -18.95 4.18 -11.82
C SER A 13 -18.89 5.70 -11.85
N LYS A 14 -17.91 6.27 -12.58
CA LYS A 14 -17.73 7.71 -12.72
C LYS A 14 -18.76 8.37 -13.64
N ILE A 15 -19.35 7.62 -14.60
CA ILE A 15 -20.30 8.14 -15.59
C ILE A 15 -21.48 8.82 -14.92
N LYS A 16 -22.13 8.13 -13.96
CA LYS A 16 -23.35 8.62 -13.30
C LYS A 16 -23.12 9.94 -12.57
N THR A 17 -21.97 10.08 -11.93
CA THR A 17 -21.63 11.29 -11.16
C THR A 17 -21.27 12.46 -12.09
N LEU A 18 -20.47 12.22 -13.14
CA LEU A 18 -20.16 13.25 -14.10
C LEU A 18 -21.40 13.75 -14.85
N LYS A 19 -22.30 12.84 -15.24
CA LYS A 19 -23.55 13.19 -15.89
C LYS A 19 -24.43 14.13 -15.03
N LYS A 20 -24.44 13.89 -13.72
CA LYS A 20 -25.16 14.76 -12.76
C LYS A 20 -24.58 16.19 -12.73
N PHE A 21 -23.27 16.36 -12.94
CA PHE A 21 -22.60 17.66 -12.84
C PHE A 21 -22.52 18.41 -14.16
N LEU A 22 -22.40 17.68 -15.28
CA LEU A 22 -22.16 18.27 -16.61
C LEU A 22 -23.43 18.36 -17.47
N GLY A 23 -24.53 17.70 -17.05
CA GLY A 23 -25.78 17.70 -17.80
C GLY A 23 -25.70 16.93 -19.13
N ASP A 24 -26.52 17.32 -20.09
CA ASP A 24 -26.68 16.64 -21.38
C ASP A 24 -25.77 17.18 -22.51
N ASP A 25 -24.94 18.16 -22.22
CA ASP A 25 -24.03 18.76 -23.20
C ASP A 25 -22.83 17.83 -23.53
N TYR A 26 -22.63 16.79 -22.72
CA TYR A 26 -21.54 15.84 -22.86
C TYR A 26 -22.07 14.41 -22.96
N HIS A 27 -21.57 13.68 -23.94
CA HIS A 27 -21.74 12.22 -23.99
C HIS A 27 -20.64 11.56 -23.19
N ILE A 28 -20.95 10.74 -22.21
CA ILE A 28 -19.97 10.16 -21.28
C ILE A 28 -19.93 8.64 -21.44
N GLU A 29 -18.76 8.10 -21.76
CA GLU A 29 -18.49 6.68 -21.93
C GLU A 29 -17.33 6.24 -21.01
N ALA A 30 -17.17 4.94 -20.80
CA ALA A 30 -16.05 4.38 -20.05
C ALA A 30 -15.18 3.48 -20.91
N SER A 31 -13.86 3.52 -20.68
CA SER A 31 -12.89 2.58 -21.27
C SER A 31 -12.90 1.20 -20.61
N VAL A 32 -13.44 1.10 -19.38
CA VAL A 32 -13.46 -0.12 -18.56
C VAL A 32 -12.05 -0.59 -18.23
N GLY A 33 -11.21 0.33 -17.72
CA GLY A 33 -9.83 0.09 -17.30
C GLY A 33 -8.88 -0.14 -18.48
N HIS A 34 -7.91 -1.05 -18.29
CA HIS A 34 -6.93 -1.42 -19.33
C HIS A 34 -7.57 -2.28 -20.41
N PHE A 35 -7.95 -1.67 -21.52
CA PHE A 35 -8.56 -2.37 -22.64
C PHE A 35 -7.54 -2.95 -23.64
N ARG A 36 -6.27 -2.55 -23.54
CA ARG A 36 -5.15 -2.92 -24.41
C ARG A 36 -3.92 -3.23 -23.56
N ASP A 37 -3.24 -4.32 -23.83
CA ASP A 37 -2.06 -4.77 -23.09
C ASP A 37 -1.13 -5.60 -23.98
N LEU A 38 0.04 -5.98 -23.46
CA LEU A 38 0.94 -6.95 -24.09
C LEU A 38 0.25 -8.32 -24.21
N PRO A 39 0.53 -9.11 -25.25
CA PRO A 39 -0.08 -10.41 -25.45
C PRO A 39 0.24 -11.37 -24.30
N THR A 40 -0.69 -12.28 -23.98
CA THR A 40 -0.56 -13.19 -22.83
C THR A 40 0.35 -14.39 -23.13
N LYS A 41 0.46 -14.81 -24.39
CA LYS A 41 1.13 -16.06 -24.80
C LYS A 41 2.62 -15.92 -25.06
N ASN A 42 3.08 -14.73 -25.40
CA ASN A 42 4.47 -14.44 -25.73
C ASN A 42 4.97 -13.22 -24.95
N LEU A 43 6.23 -12.87 -25.11
CA LEU A 43 6.84 -11.73 -24.42
C LEU A 43 6.16 -10.42 -24.80
N GLY A 44 5.81 -10.25 -26.08
CA GLY A 44 5.17 -9.05 -26.61
C GLY A 44 6.06 -7.80 -26.60
N ILE A 45 7.38 -8.00 -26.47
CA ILE A 45 8.38 -6.94 -26.48
C ILE A 45 9.53 -7.41 -27.37
N ASP A 46 9.86 -6.61 -28.36
CA ASP A 46 10.99 -6.86 -29.25
C ASP A 46 12.28 -6.34 -28.59
N LEU A 47 13.11 -7.25 -28.10
CA LEU A 47 14.35 -6.95 -27.39
C LEU A 47 15.44 -6.35 -28.27
N GLU A 48 15.42 -6.67 -29.56
CA GLU A 48 16.43 -6.25 -30.53
C GLU A 48 16.09 -4.89 -31.15
N ASN A 49 14.79 -4.50 -31.14
CA ASN A 49 14.31 -3.27 -31.72
C ASN A 49 13.85 -2.28 -30.63
N ASN A 50 14.78 -1.85 -29.80
CA ASN A 50 14.58 -0.83 -28.77
C ASN A 50 13.38 -1.11 -27.85
N PHE A 51 13.15 -2.37 -27.48
CA PHE A 51 12.06 -2.83 -26.61
C PHE A 51 10.66 -2.47 -27.13
N LYS A 52 10.49 -2.43 -28.46
CA LYS A 52 9.21 -2.07 -29.09
C LYS A 52 8.10 -3.01 -28.63
N PRO A 53 7.01 -2.49 -28.02
CA PRO A 53 5.90 -3.31 -27.55
C PRO A 53 4.98 -3.71 -28.70
N GLU A 54 4.41 -4.91 -28.56
CA GLU A 54 3.29 -5.38 -29.36
C GLU A 54 2.03 -5.32 -28.49
N TYR A 55 1.20 -4.31 -28.69
CA TYR A 55 -0.04 -4.17 -27.93
C TYR A 55 -1.21 -4.84 -28.63
N VAL A 56 -2.05 -5.52 -27.85
CA VAL A 56 -3.27 -6.17 -28.33
C VAL A 56 -4.48 -5.74 -27.50
N VAL A 57 -5.61 -5.50 -28.18
CA VAL A 57 -6.88 -5.24 -27.51
C VAL A 57 -7.40 -6.57 -26.94
N SER A 58 -7.74 -6.59 -25.65
CA SER A 58 -8.29 -7.78 -24.99
C SER A 58 -9.62 -8.19 -25.64
N ALA A 59 -9.91 -9.49 -25.62
CA ALA A 59 -11.14 -10.02 -26.24
C ALA A 59 -12.39 -9.35 -25.68
N ASP A 60 -12.42 -9.14 -24.37
CA ASP A 60 -13.56 -8.54 -23.65
C ASP A 60 -13.72 -7.05 -23.98
N SER A 61 -12.62 -6.36 -24.26
CA SER A 61 -12.63 -4.93 -24.56
C SER A 61 -12.94 -4.59 -26.03
N LYS A 62 -12.95 -5.57 -26.94
CA LYS A 62 -13.26 -5.32 -28.36
C LYS A 62 -14.60 -4.65 -28.58
N LYS A 63 -15.62 -5.03 -27.80
CA LYS A 63 -16.96 -4.43 -27.86
C LYS A 63 -16.92 -2.96 -27.44
N VAL A 64 -16.19 -2.65 -26.35
CA VAL A 64 -16.04 -1.29 -25.82
C VAL A 64 -15.35 -0.40 -26.86
N VAL A 65 -14.24 -0.85 -27.43
CA VAL A 65 -13.49 -0.12 -28.46
C VAL A 65 -14.37 0.12 -29.70
N LYS A 66 -15.13 -0.89 -30.14
CA LYS A 66 -16.05 -0.74 -31.27
C LYS A 66 -17.13 0.30 -30.98
N ASN A 67 -17.71 0.30 -29.77
CA ASN A 67 -18.68 1.30 -29.34
C ASN A 67 -18.08 2.69 -29.34
N LEU A 68 -16.91 2.88 -28.71
CA LEU A 68 -16.22 4.17 -28.64
C LEU A 68 -15.91 4.71 -30.05
N LYS A 69 -15.42 3.87 -30.98
CA LYS A 69 -15.19 4.24 -32.39
C LYS A 69 -16.48 4.68 -33.09
N SER A 70 -17.62 4.04 -32.79
CA SER A 70 -18.89 4.42 -33.39
C SER A 70 -19.46 5.73 -32.86
N VAL A 71 -19.31 5.95 -31.55
CA VAL A 71 -19.75 7.19 -30.89
C VAL A 71 -18.87 8.35 -31.34
N LEU A 72 -17.56 8.17 -31.36
CA LEU A 72 -16.58 9.21 -31.74
C LEU A 72 -16.83 9.83 -33.13
N LYS A 73 -17.34 9.03 -34.10
CA LYS A 73 -17.67 9.52 -35.47
C LYS A 73 -18.73 10.62 -35.47
N LYS A 74 -19.48 10.80 -34.39
CA LYS A 74 -20.60 11.77 -34.25
C LYS A 74 -20.23 12.92 -33.31
N MET A 75 -18.99 12.99 -32.87
CA MET A 75 -18.53 13.95 -31.85
C MET A 75 -17.63 15.00 -32.47
N ASP A 76 -17.64 16.19 -31.90
CA ASP A 76 -16.87 17.34 -32.34
C ASP A 76 -15.52 17.47 -31.57
N ALA A 77 -15.46 16.92 -30.36
CA ALA A 77 -14.25 16.84 -29.55
C ALA A 77 -14.30 15.64 -28.58
N ILE A 78 -13.13 15.19 -28.15
CA ILE A 78 -12.95 14.14 -27.16
C ILE A 78 -12.18 14.68 -25.96
N TYR A 79 -12.70 14.42 -24.76
CA TYR A 79 -12.08 14.70 -23.49
C TYR A 79 -11.73 13.37 -22.82
N ILE A 80 -10.48 13.18 -22.43
CA ILE A 80 -10.05 11.97 -21.72
C ILE A 80 -9.88 12.32 -20.23
N ALA A 81 -10.74 11.73 -19.40
CA ALA A 81 -10.90 12.02 -18.00
C ALA A 81 -10.56 10.79 -17.12
N THR A 82 -9.43 10.15 -17.43
CA THR A 82 -8.83 9.08 -16.62
C THR A 82 -8.08 9.70 -15.42
N ASP A 83 -7.72 8.89 -14.42
CA ASP A 83 -7.09 9.37 -13.19
C ASP A 83 -5.75 10.11 -13.43
N PRO A 84 -5.37 11.05 -12.56
CA PRO A 84 -4.17 11.88 -12.74
C PRO A 84 -2.89 11.18 -12.31
N ASP A 85 -2.79 9.89 -12.57
CA ASP A 85 -1.60 9.07 -12.29
C ASP A 85 -1.03 8.44 -13.58
N ARG A 86 0.08 7.73 -13.45
CA ARG A 86 0.74 7.09 -14.59
C ARG A 86 -0.13 6.02 -15.28
N GLU A 87 -0.99 5.31 -14.52
CA GLU A 87 -1.90 4.31 -15.08
C GLU A 87 -2.99 4.99 -15.91
N GLY A 88 -3.63 6.04 -15.38
CA GLY A 88 -4.63 6.82 -16.09
C GLY A 88 -4.06 7.54 -17.31
N GLU A 89 -2.81 8.01 -17.25
CA GLU A 89 -2.13 8.65 -18.38
C GLU A 89 -1.81 7.64 -19.50
N ALA A 90 -1.39 6.42 -19.14
CA ALA A 90 -1.19 5.34 -20.11
C ALA A 90 -2.50 4.89 -20.76
N ILE A 91 -3.60 4.79 -19.99
CA ILE A 91 -4.94 4.50 -20.53
C ILE A 91 -5.33 5.59 -21.55
N ALA A 92 -5.10 6.86 -21.22
CA ALA A 92 -5.38 7.98 -22.10
C ALA A 92 -4.59 7.89 -23.43
N TRP A 93 -3.30 7.59 -23.33
CA TRP A 93 -2.44 7.41 -24.50
C TRP A 93 -2.89 6.21 -25.36
N HIS A 94 -3.17 5.07 -24.74
CA HIS A 94 -3.69 3.89 -25.43
C HIS A 94 -5.02 4.15 -26.13
N LEU A 95 -5.90 4.97 -25.55
CA LEU A 95 -7.17 5.37 -26.16
C LEU A 95 -6.92 6.17 -27.45
N ILE A 96 -6.02 7.15 -27.43
CA ILE A 96 -5.72 7.95 -28.59
C ILE A 96 -5.10 7.09 -29.71
N ASP A 97 -4.12 6.26 -29.35
CA ASP A 97 -3.44 5.40 -30.32
C ASP A 97 -4.38 4.36 -30.96
N GLU A 98 -5.33 3.81 -30.21
CA GLU A 98 -6.30 2.82 -30.72
C GLU A 98 -7.46 3.46 -31.48
N LEU A 99 -8.01 4.57 -30.97
CA LEU A 99 -9.18 5.22 -31.56
C LEU A 99 -8.83 6.08 -32.77
N LYS A 100 -7.59 6.62 -32.84
CA LYS A 100 -7.07 7.51 -33.88
C LYS A 100 -8.07 8.63 -34.22
N PRO A 101 -8.47 9.43 -33.23
CA PRO A 101 -9.50 10.45 -33.39
C PRO A 101 -9.10 11.49 -34.44
N GLN A 102 -10.05 11.90 -35.29
CA GLN A 102 -9.88 12.99 -36.26
C GLN A 102 -10.39 14.33 -35.71
N VAL A 103 -10.79 14.35 -34.46
CA VAL A 103 -11.30 15.52 -33.73
C VAL A 103 -10.31 15.92 -32.64
N PRO A 104 -10.35 17.18 -32.15
CA PRO A 104 -9.49 17.62 -31.06
C PRO A 104 -9.57 16.71 -29.84
N VAL A 105 -8.41 16.32 -29.31
CA VAL A 105 -8.27 15.54 -28.08
C VAL A 105 -7.82 16.46 -26.97
N ARG A 106 -8.44 16.34 -25.82
CA ARG A 106 -8.17 17.15 -24.64
C ARG A 106 -8.05 16.28 -23.40
N ARG A 107 -7.02 16.49 -22.61
CA ARG A 107 -6.82 15.80 -21.33
C ARG A 107 -7.46 16.60 -20.22
N MET A 108 -8.45 16.00 -19.54
CA MET A 108 -9.16 16.56 -18.40
C MET A 108 -8.66 15.85 -17.13
N VAL A 109 -8.16 16.62 -16.15
CA VAL A 109 -7.54 16.09 -14.93
C VAL A 109 -8.20 16.71 -13.70
N PHE A 110 -8.65 15.85 -12.79
CA PHE A 110 -9.20 16.25 -11.49
C PHE A 110 -8.79 15.23 -10.42
N ASN A 111 -8.47 15.72 -9.22
CA ASN A 111 -8.05 14.89 -8.10
C ASN A 111 -9.22 14.40 -7.24
N GLU A 112 -10.39 15.01 -7.39
CA GLU A 112 -11.62 14.67 -6.67
C GLU A 112 -12.84 14.78 -7.57
N ILE A 113 -13.89 14.01 -7.28
CA ILE A 113 -15.12 14.00 -8.07
C ILE A 113 -16.14 14.96 -7.43
N THR A 114 -15.78 16.24 -7.39
CA THR A 114 -16.68 17.34 -6.99
C THR A 114 -17.07 18.17 -8.21
N LYS A 115 -18.22 18.86 -8.13
CA LYS A 115 -18.72 19.69 -9.23
C LYS A 115 -17.68 20.77 -9.62
N ASN A 116 -17.07 21.43 -8.63
CA ASN A 116 -16.12 22.51 -8.87
C ASN A 116 -14.85 21.98 -9.54
N ALA A 117 -14.24 20.89 -9.00
CA ALA A 117 -13.04 20.31 -9.59
C ALA A 117 -13.25 19.85 -11.04
N ILE A 118 -14.44 19.32 -11.38
CA ILE A 118 -14.77 18.89 -12.72
C ILE A 118 -14.93 20.09 -13.66
N LEU A 119 -15.63 21.15 -13.23
CA LEU A 119 -15.79 22.36 -14.05
C LEU A 119 -14.46 23.08 -14.25
N ASP A 120 -13.63 23.15 -13.21
CA ASP A 120 -12.28 23.74 -13.28
C ASP A 120 -11.39 22.95 -14.24
N SER A 121 -11.49 21.62 -14.26
CA SER A 121 -10.71 20.78 -15.17
C SER A 121 -11.09 20.92 -16.64
N LEU A 122 -12.32 21.33 -16.96
CA LEU A 122 -12.75 21.70 -18.30
C LEU A 122 -12.15 23.01 -18.79
N GLN A 123 -11.84 23.92 -17.87
CA GLN A 123 -11.18 25.20 -18.16
C GLN A 123 -9.65 25.04 -18.25
N ASN A 124 -9.09 24.11 -17.48
CA ASN A 124 -7.66 23.83 -17.36
C ASN A 124 -7.26 22.52 -18.06
N ILE A 125 -7.60 22.41 -19.33
CA ILE A 125 -7.21 21.26 -20.16
C ILE A 125 -5.72 21.25 -20.45
N ARG A 126 -5.11 20.06 -20.56
CA ARG A 126 -3.71 19.90 -20.92
C ARG A 126 -3.53 18.81 -22.00
N ASP A 127 -2.32 18.66 -22.45
CA ASP A 127 -1.91 17.51 -23.26
C ASP A 127 -1.59 16.29 -22.36
N ILE A 128 -1.45 15.12 -22.99
CA ILE A 128 -0.99 13.91 -22.31
C ILE A 128 0.46 14.09 -21.86
N ASP A 129 0.73 13.72 -20.62
CA ASP A 129 2.09 13.68 -20.06
C ASP A 129 2.80 12.38 -20.51
N LEU A 130 3.60 12.50 -21.55
CA LEU A 130 4.38 11.37 -22.09
C LEU A 130 5.41 10.83 -21.11
N ASN A 131 5.86 11.60 -20.13
CA ASN A 131 6.78 11.11 -19.11
C ASN A 131 6.07 10.11 -18.17
N LEU A 132 4.82 10.40 -17.81
CA LEU A 132 4.00 9.46 -17.03
C LEU A 132 3.65 8.21 -17.83
N VAL A 133 3.34 8.36 -19.14
CA VAL A 133 3.13 7.22 -20.04
C VAL A 133 4.36 6.34 -20.08
N ASN A 134 5.53 6.91 -20.36
CA ASN A 134 6.81 6.19 -20.43
C ASN A 134 7.15 5.51 -19.10
N ALA A 135 6.84 6.14 -17.97
CA ALA A 135 7.05 5.56 -16.65
C ALA A 135 6.17 4.33 -16.40
N GLN A 136 4.93 4.35 -16.88
CA GLN A 136 4.02 3.21 -16.82
C GLN A 136 4.48 2.09 -17.77
N GLU A 137 4.83 2.40 -19.01
CA GLU A 137 5.35 1.44 -19.98
C GLU A 137 6.63 0.76 -19.49
N CYS A 138 7.58 1.54 -18.98
CA CYS A 138 8.82 1.01 -18.39
C CYS A 138 8.52 0.01 -17.26
N ARG A 139 7.62 0.37 -16.34
CA ARG A 139 7.17 -0.55 -15.29
C ARG A 139 6.55 -1.81 -15.87
N ARG A 140 5.67 -1.67 -16.87
CA ARG A 140 4.98 -2.78 -17.52
C ARG A 140 5.96 -3.74 -18.20
N PHE A 141 6.97 -3.19 -18.88
CA PHE A 141 8.02 -3.97 -19.54
C PHE A 141 8.90 -4.70 -18.52
N LEU A 142 9.32 -4.03 -17.45
CA LEU A 142 10.08 -4.67 -16.38
C LEU A 142 9.31 -5.82 -15.74
N ASP A 143 8.03 -5.64 -15.43
CA ASP A 143 7.19 -6.69 -14.88
C ASP A 143 7.05 -7.88 -15.84
N ARG A 144 6.93 -7.61 -17.15
CA ARG A 144 6.84 -8.62 -18.20
C ARG A 144 8.16 -9.37 -18.38
N LEU A 145 9.26 -8.66 -18.53
CA LEU A 145 10.59 -9.23 -18.70
C LEU A 145 10.99 -10.09 -17.51
N PHE A 146 10.88 -9.54 -16.31
CA PHE A 146 11.20 -10.25 -15.08
C PHE A 146 10.32 -11.50 -14.92
N GLY A 147 9.01 -11.36 -15.08
CA GLY A 147 8.06 -12.47 -14.96
C GLY A 147 8.31 -13.60 -15.95
N PHE A 148 8.57 -13.30 -17.22
CA PHE A 148 8.82 -14.32 -18.22
C PHE A 148 10.17 -14.99 -18.08
N LEU A 149 11.25 -14.22 -17.91
CA LEU A 149 12.61 -14.76 -17.89
C LEU A 149 12.88 -15.56 -16.61
N VAL A 150 12.61 -14.96 -15.44
CA VAL A 150 12.90 -15.61 -14.17
C VAL A 150 11.97 -16.79 -13.89
N SER A 151 10.69 -16.73 -14.32
CA SER A 151 9.80 -17.88 -14.16
C SER A 151 10.27 -19.10 -14.98
N LYS A 152 10.82 -18.90 -16.18
CA LYS A 152 11.42 -19.98 -16.96
C LYS A 152 12.61 -20.61 -16.25
N GLU A 153 13.50 -19.79 -15.70
CA GLU A 153 14.64 -20.29 -14.92
C GLU A 153 14.20 -21.11 -13.70
N LEU A 154 13.13 -20.66 -13.03
CA LEU A 154 12.54 -21.45 -11.93
C LEU A 154 11.99 -22.78 -12.39
N TRP A 155 11.38 -22.85 -13.58
CA TRP A 155 10.85 -24.11 -14.12
C TRP A 155 11.93 -25.11 -14.44
N TYR A 156 13.06 -24.64 -14.98
CA TYR A 156 14.19 -25.52 -15.32
C TYR A 156 14.98 -25.98 -14.09
N ASN A 157 15.20 -25.09 -13.12
CA ASN A 157 16.13 -25.35 -12.02
C ASN A 157 15.45 -25.77 -10.71
N VAL A 158 14.12 -25.56 -10.55
CA VAL A 158 13.41 -25.86 -9.30
C VAL A 158 12.20 -26.76 -9.57
N LYS A 159 11.14 -26.25 -10.18
CA LYS A 159 9.91 -27.00 -10.46
C LYS A 159 9.03 -26.26 -11.46
N GLY A 160 8.41 -27.00 -12.39
CA GLY A 160 7.41 -26.45 -13.31
C GLY A 160 6.22 -25.83 -12.58
N GLY A 161 5.66 -24.76 -13.16
CA GLY A 161 4.50 -24.03 -12.62
C GLY A 161 4.80 -22.99 -11.56
N LEU A 162 6.06 -22.81 -11.15
CA LEU A 162 6.48 -21.70 -10.29
C LEU A 162 6.48 -20.38 -11.08
N SER A 163 6.25 -19.28 -10.39
CA SER A 163 6.33 -17.94 -11.00
C SER A 163 7.16 -17.00 -10.14
N ALA A 164 7.84 -16.07 -10.81
CA ALA A 164 8.52 -14.96 -10.18
C ALA A 164 7.88 -13.64 -10.63
N GLY A 165 7.96 -12.64 -9.76
CA GLY A 165 7.47 -11.31 -10.06
C GLY A 165 8.19 -10.27 -9.23
N ARG A 166 8.36 -9.09 -9.79
CA ARG A 166 9.07 -7.98 -9.17
C ARG A 166 8.48 -7.57 -7.81
N VAL A 167 7.19 -7.78 -7.60
CA VAL A 167 6.51 -7.52 -6.32
C VAL A 167 6.43 -8.79 -5.48
N GLN A 168 6.01 -9.91 -6.06
CA GLN A 168 5.80 -11.16 -5.30
C GLN A 168 7.10 -11.73 -4.72
N SER A 169 8.21 -11.68 -5.46
CA SER A 169 9.48 -12.27 -4.98
C SER A 169 10.04 -11.54 -3.75
N PRO A 170 10.12 -10.20 -3.69
CA PRO A 170 10.44 -9.49 -2.46
C PRO A 170 9.45 -9.72 -1.32
N ALA A 171 8.15 -9.81 -1.61
CA ALA A 171 7.14 -10.09 -0.59
C ALA A 171 7.35 -11.46 0.06
N VAL A 172 7.60 -12.50 -0.73
CA VAL A 172 7.92 -13.85 -0.23
C VAL A 172 9.23 -13.82 0.58
N LYS A 173 10.25 -13.09 0.11
CA LYS A 173 11.51 -12.93 0.86
C LYS A 173 11.28 -12.34 2.25
N ILE A 174 10.49 -11.26 2.35
CA ILE A 174 10.16 -10.62 3.64
C ILE A 174 9.48 -11.62 4.58
N LEU A 175 8.51 -12.40 4.06
CA LEU A 175 7.82 -13.43 4.85
C LEU A 175 8.79 -14.54 5.32
N VAL A 176 9.68 -15.01 4.45
CA VAL A 176 10.69 -16.02 4.79
C VAL A 176 11.67 -15.49 5.83
N ASP A 177 12.14 -14.26 5.69
CA ASP A 177 13.06 -13.65 6.64
C ASP A 177 12.38 -13.48 8.03
N ARG A 178 11.10 -13.09 8.04
CA ARG A 178 10.31 -13.00 9.27
C ARG A 178 10.09 -14.37 9.92
N GLU A 179 9.81 -15.40 9.12
CA GLU A 179 9.65 -16.76 9.64
C GLU A 179 10.95 -17.32 10.21
N LYS A 180 12.09 -17.03 9.58
CA LYS A 180 13.41 -17.37 10.13
C LYS A 180 13.67 -16.66 11.47
N GLN A 181 13.28 -15.40 11.62
CA GLN A 181 13.36 -14.68 12.89
C GLN A 181 12.47 -15.35 13.93
N ARG A 182 11.23 -15.69 13.57
CA ARG A 182 10.30 -16.38 14.46
C ARG A 182 10.83 -17.74 14.94
N ALA A 183 11.44 -18.50 14.03
CA ALA A 183 12.03 -19.81 14.37
C ALA A 183 13.26 -19.69 15.31
N LYS A 184 13.98 -18.57 15.23
CA LYS A 184 15.13 -18.27 16.10
C LYS A 184 14.75 -17.66 17.45
N PHE A 185 13.49 -17.23 17.59
CA PHE A 185 13.03 -16.57 18.80
C PHE A 185 13.02 -17.53 19.98
N VAL A 186 13.70 -17.15 21.05
CA VAL A 186 13.73 -17.90 22.31
C VAL A 186 12.70 -17.32 23.27
N LYS A 187 11.76 -18.15 23.66
CA LYS A 187 10.75 -17.79 24.67
C LYS A 187 11.40 -17.67 26.04
N ASN A 188 11.28 -16.52 26.68
CA ASN A 188 11.67 -16.35 28.08
C ASN A 188 10.44 -16.08 28.93
N GLU A 189 10.43 -16.68 30.09
CA GLU A 189 9.43 -16.47 31.12
C GLU A 189 10.03 -15.62 32.23
N TYR A 190 9.30 -14.64 32.72
CA TYR A 190 9.69 -13.83 33.86
C TYR A 190 8.47 -13.48 34.71
N TRP A 191 8.69 -13.36 35.99
CA TRP A 191 7.68 -13.00 36.94
C TRP A 191 7.92 -11.61 37.50
N SER A 192 6.85 -10.94 37.94
CA SER A 192 6.92 -9.64 38.63
C SER A 192 6.04 -9.66 39.85
N LEU A 193 6.48 -8.99 40.90
CA LEU A 193 5.71 -8.84 42.14
C LEU A 193 5.13 -7.44 42.21
N GLN A 194 3.87 -7.37 42.61
CA GLN A 194 3.17 -6.13 42.93
C GLN A 194 2.75 -6.12 44.40
N GLY A 195 3.08 -5.02 45.06
CA GLY A 195 2.65 -4.79 46.44
C GLY A 195 1.42 -3.88 46.49
N HIS A 196 0.44 -4.30 47.27
CA HIS A 196 -0.76 -3.50 47.56
C HIS A 196 -0.74 -3.10 49.04
N PHE A 197 -0.34 -1.87 49.30
CA PHE A 197 -0.25 -1.34 50.65
C PHE A 197 -1.49 -0.53 51.00
N LYS A 198 -2.00 -0.72 52.22
CA LYS A 198 -3.14 0.03 52.73
C LYS A 198 -2.69 0.84 53.94
N SER A 199 -3.01 2.13 53.95
CA SER A 199 -2.81 3.03 55.09
C SER A 199 -4.13 3.75 55.38
N ASP A 200 -4.18 4.46 56.49
CA ASP A 200 -5.33 5.30 56.88
C ASP A 200 -5.63 6.40 55.88
N LYS A 201 -4.62 6.79 55.09
CA LYS A 201 -4.71 7.86 54.06
C LYS A 201 -4.98 7.34 52.66
N GLY A 202 -5.05 6.04 52.42
CA GLY A 202 -5.34 5.46 51.12
C GLY A 202 -4.59 4.17 50.79
N LYS A 203 -4.70 3.75 49.52
CA LYS A 203 -4.04 2.56 48.96
C LYS A 203 -2.87 2.97 48.09
N ILE A 204 -1.74 2.28 48.23
CA ILE A 204 -0.55 2.46 47.38
C ILE A 204 -0.29 1.16 46.63
N PHE A 205 -0.13 1.27 45.33
CA PHE A 205 0.28 0.16 44.46
C PHE A 205 1.73 0.34 44.09
N SER A 206 2.54 -0.69 44.30
CA SER A 206 3.95 -0.66 43.96
C SER A 206 4.34 -1.87 43.11
N ARG A 207 5.48 -1.79 42.46
CA ARG A 207 6.08 -2.91 41.75
C ARG A 207 7.51 -3.13 42.28
N LEU A 208 7.87 -4.38 42.47
CA LEU A 208 9.24 -4.75 42.79
C LEU A 208 10.13 -4.48 41.55
N ILE A 209 11.15 -3.62 41.70
CA ILE A 209 12.03 -3.19 40.65
C ILE A 209 13.46 -3.73 40.79
N SER A 210 13.87 -4.08 42.01
CA SER A 210 15.23 -4.62 42.26
C SER A 210 15.26 -5.44 43.51
N ILE A 211 16.21 -6.39 43.59
CA ILE A 211 16.52 -7.20 44.75
C ILE A 211 18.01 -7.07 45.01
N LYS A 212 18.41 -6.70 46.22
CA LYS A 212 19.82 -6.50 46.62
C LYS A 212 20.62 -5.61 45.65
N GLY A 213 19.95 -4.64 45.03
CA GLY A 213 20.57 -3.71 44.07
C GLY A 213 20.59 -4.18 42.62
N GLU A 214 20.24 -5.44 42.32
CA GLU A 214 20.07 -5.93 40.95
C GLU A 214 18.67 -5.65 40.45
N LYS A 215 18.55 -5.09 39.23
CA LYS A 215 17.26 -4.79 38.62
C LYS A 215 16.56 -6.07 38.16
N LEU A 216 15.24 -6.11 38.26
CA LEU A 216 14.44 -7.21 37.73
C LEU A 216 14.14 -7.00 36.24
N ALA A 217 14.15 -8.10 35.50
CA ALA A 217 13.76 -8.12 34.12
C ALA A 217 12.27 -7.79 33.94
N ILE A 218 11.98 -6.95 32.99
CA ILE A 218 10.62 -6.60 32.53
C ILE A 218 10.55 -6.83 31.06
N GLY A 219 9.38 -6.77 30.42
CA GLY A 219 9.22 -7.01 28.98
C GLY A 219 10.18 -6.24 28.08
N ASN A 220 10.53 -5.00 28.45
CA ASN A 220 11.48 -4.18 27.68
C ASN A 220 12.96 -4.55 27.93
N SER A 221 13.25 -5.46 28.86
CA SER A 221 14.62 -5.96 29.09
C SER A 221 15.04 -7.03 28.07
N PHE A 222 14.09 -7.54 27.29
CA PHE A 222 14.32 -8.57 26.30
C PHE A 222 14.31 -8.00 24.88
N ASN A 223 15.13 -8.58 24.03
CA ASN A 223 15.11 -8.28 22.60
C ASN A 223 13.81 -8.79 21.99
N LYS A 224 13.05 -7.92 21.32
CA LYS A 224 11.75 -8.26 20.72
C LYS A 224 11.86 -9.21 19.51
N GLU A 225 13.05 -9.32 18.91
CA GLU A 225 13.29 -10.17 17.73
C GLU A 225 13.87 -11.53 18.10
N THR A 226 14.75 -11.60 19.08
CA THR A 226 15.43 -12.84 19.46
C THR A 226 14.92 -13.45 20.77
N GLY A 227 14.30 -12.66 21.62
CA GLY A 227 13.89 -13.04 22.96
C GLY A 227 15.01 -12.93 24.01
N ASP A 228 16.26 -12.69 23.61
CA ASP A 228 17.39 -12.65 24.52
C ASP A 228 17.32 -11.48 25.50
N LEU A 229 17.88 -11.69 26.70
CA LEU A 229 18.01 -10.63 27.69
C LEU A 229 19.09 -9.62 27.27
N ASN A 230 18.69 -8.39 26.92
CA ASN A 230 19.59 -7.33 26.47
C ASN A 230 20.20 -6.48 27.59
N ALA A 231 19.58 -6.51 28.77
CA ALA A 231 19.97 -5.63 29.87
C ALA A 231 21.08 -6.27 30.72
N LYS A 232 22.25 -5.60 30.79
CA LYS A 232 23.32 -5.97 31.73
C LYS A 232 22.85 -5.72 33.17
N ASN A 233 23.31 -6.55 34.12
CA ASN A 233 22.95 -6.46 35.54
C ASN A 233 21.44 -6.51 35.83
N THR A 234 20.77 -7.41 35.09
CA THR A 234 19.33 -7.63 35.28
C THR A 234 19.09 -9.10 35.56
N MET A 235 18.36 -9.36 36.66
CA MET A 235 17.97 -10.70 37.07
C MET A 235 16.60 -11.07 36.56
N ILE A 236 16.45 -12.28 36.04
CA ILE A 236 15.14 -12.85 35.70
C ILE A 236 14.58 -13.51 36.95
N LEU A 237 13.38 -13.08 37.37
CA LEU A 237 12.66 -13.72 38.46
C LEU A 237 11.78 -14.85 37.89
N ASP A 238 12.01 -16.05 38.30
CA ASP A 238 11.17 -17.20 37.98
C ASP A 238 10.02 -17.39 38.99
N GLN A 239 9.14 -18.35 38.74
CA GLN A 239 7.98 -18.60 39.57
C GLN A 239 8.37 -18.98 41.00
N ASN A 240 9.29 -19.91 41.17
CA ASN A 240 9.66 -20.43 42.49
C ASN A 240 10.27 -19.33 43.35
N HIS A 241 11.21 -18.56 42.81
CA HIS A 241 11.81 -17.44 43.52
C HIS A 241 10.78 -16.34 43.84
N ALA A 242 9.80 -16.10 42.93
CA ALA A 242 8.72 -15.15 43.19
C ALA A 242 7.83 -15.58 44.37
N GLU A 243 7.44 -16.87 44.43
CA GLU A 243 6.62 -17.43 45.51
C GLU A 243 7.36 -17.40 46.87
N ASP A 244 8.64 -17.73 46.86
CA ASP A 244 9.46 -17.70 48.07
C ASP A 244 9.67 -16.27 48.60
N LEU A 245 9.84 -15.31 47.70
CA LEU A 245 9.87 -13.90 48.06
C LEU A 245 8.56 -13.44 48.72
N VAL A 246 7.40 -13.80 48.13
CA VAL A 246 6.11 -13.45 48.70
C VAL A 246 6.01 -13.94 50.14
N LYS A 247 6.35 -15.22 50.42
CA LYS A 247 6.34 -15.80 51.75
C LYS A 247 7.27 -15.07 52.73
N SER A 248 8.44 -14.64 52.25
CA SER A 248 9.42 -13.94 53.08
C SER A 248 9.04 -12.50 53.39
N LEU A 249 8.28 -11.85 52.51
CA LEU A 249 7.92 -10.43 52.64
C LEU A 249 6.70 -10.15 53.54
N ASP A 250 5.86 -11.15 53.79
CA ASP A 250 4.64 -11.00 54.62
C ASP A 250 4.90 -10.55 56.07
N SER A 251 6.10 -10.73 56.59
CA SER A 251 6.48 -10.40 57.96
C SER A 251 7.36 -9.16 58.12
N HIS A 252 7.58 -8.37 57.06
CA HIS A 252 8.50 -7.25 57.10
C HIS A 252 7.82 -5.89 57.19
N ASP A 253 8.45 -4.96 57.89
CA ASP A 253 8.07 -3.55 57.92
C ASP A 253 8.48 -2.84 56.65
N TRP A 254 7.56 -2.09 56.06
CA TRP A 254 7.77 -1.35 54.84
C TRP A 254 8.03 0.13 55.13
N LYS A 255 9.05 0.71 54.47
CA LYS A 255 9.41 2.12 54.63
C LYS A 255 9.55 2.81 53.28
N VAL A 256 9.00 4.02 53.18
CA VAL A 256 9.29 4.90 52.03
C VAL A 256 10.70 5.51 52.27
N THR A 257 11.65 5.14 51.43
CA THR A 257 13.05 5.60 51.56
C THR A 257 13.34 6.83 50.68
N HIS A 258 12.58 7.00 49.62
CA HIS A 258 12.76 8.13 48.70
C HIS A 258 11.42 8.53 48.06
N LEU A 259 11.20 9.84 47.93
CA LEU A 259 10.04 10.44 47.26
C LEU A 259 10.52 11.50 46.29
N GLU A 260 10.20 11.35 45.02
CA GLU A 260 10.49 12.34 43.98
C GLU A 260 9.19 12.85 43.35
N THR A 261 9.03 14.17 43.25
CA THR A 261 7.89 14.81 42.62
C THR A 261 8.35 15.49 41.35
N LYS A 262 7.80 15.10 40.21
CA LYS A 262 8.08 15.71 38.92
C LYS A 262 6.82 16.41 38.37
N PRO A 263 6.84 17.73 38.14
CA PRO A 263 5.72 18.40 37.49
C PRO A 263 5.64 17.93 36.03
N GLN A 264 4.45 17.57 35.56
CA GLN A 264 4.18 17.28 34.17
C GLN A 264 3.34 18.39 33.58
N THR A 265 3.83 19.01 32.49
CA THR A 265 3.06 19.94 31.70
C THR A 265 2.49 19.19 30.50
N GLN A 266 1.17 19.08 30.39
CA GLN A 266 0.51 18.59 29.19
C GLN A 266 0.09 19.77 28.34
N ASN A 267 0.54 19.81 27.10
CA ASN A 267 -0.01 20.75 26.12
C ASN A 267 -1.37 20.21 25.64
N PRO A 268 -2.36 21.08 25.40
CA PRO A 268 -3.60 20.66 24.78
C PRO A 268 -3.32 20.05 23.40
N TYR A 269 -4.13 19.08 23.02
CA TYR A 269 -4.05 18.53 21.66
C TYR A 269 -4.33 19.64 20.64
N PRO A 270 -3.63 19.64 19.49
CA PRO A 270 -3.87 20.61 18.42
C PRO A 270 -5.26 20.47 17.81
#